data_e2703d692e261367ff4d44021d49f1d7
#
_entry.id   e2703d692e261367ff4d44021d49f1d7
#
_cell.length_a   1.000
_cell.length_b   1.000
_cell.length_c   1.000
_cell.angle_alpha   90.00
_cell.angle_beta   90.00
_cell.angle_gamma   90.00
#
_symmetry.space_group_name_H-M   'P 1'
#
loop_
_entity.id
_entity.type
_entity.pdbx_description
1 polymer ?
#
loop_
_entity_poly.entity_id
_entity_poly.type
_entity_poly.pdbx_seq_one_letter_code
_entity_poly.pdbx_strand_id
1 'polypeptide(L)'
;MKRSKKIGVLTGVLVAACVVTWAVMRTEEHKEKIKNSDEIILEIPEDKFTALSWSQDGKKLSFHKEEGDGAVWTYDEDSEFPVSEKKMKELLSTFEEFGVSFKIEEAEDLTQYGLDQPSCTIDFTADGQDYEVTLGDFSTMDSERYVSIGDGNVYLVKEDPMDKFDAEISDMLARDEIPDLKQADQFVFTGNASYTVDYEKGNTADTYNSQDTYFTEENGTRKPLDTSSVNKFLGNLANLDLTEYASAHASEEELAKYGLDDPEQVIQVTYTPEEGDQKGQSQTMEIQVSRSAEEKKKNPDPFAEQEDSKDQSTSDDSQVSEAYAVIDDSGIIYQLTGDDYGKLMKCSYNDLRHQELLSVDYSQISQIDVELEGQSYT
;
A
#
# COMPACT_ATOMS: atom_id res chain seq x y z
N MET A 1 -4.37 -73.93 44.26
CA MET A 1 -3.04 -73.37 43.81
C MET A 1 -2.45 -72.55 44.94
N LYS A 2 -1.25 -72.89 45.35
CA LYS A 2 -0.60 -72.35 46.56
C LYS A 2 -0.37 -70.87 46.47
N ARG A 3 -0.65 -70.09 47.53
CA ARG A 3 -0.50 -68.61 47.62
C ARG A 3 0.86 -68.11 47.11
N SER A 4 1.91 -68.93 47.29
CA SER A 4 3.28 -68.56 46.81
C SER A 4 3.42 -68.46 45.30
N LYS A 5 2.66 -69.24 44.48
CA LYS A 5 2.68 -69.11 43.00
C LYS A 5 1.99 -67.82 42.51
N LYS A 6 0.93 -67.36 43.22
CA LYS A 6 0.26 -66.13 42.94
C LYS A 6 1.15 -64.90 43.24
N ILE A 7 1.88 -64.93 44.31
CA ILE A 7 2.84 -63.90 44.69
C ILE A 7 3.98 -63.84 43.71
N GLY A 8 4.54 -64.99 43.27
CA GLY A 8 5.61 -64.99 42.23
C GLY A 8 5.17 -64.44 40.89
N VAL A 9 3.94 -64.73 40.46
CA VAL A 9 3.37 -64.11 39.20
C VAL A 9 3.15 -62.63 39.37
N LEU A 10 2.64 -62.18 40.53
CA LEU A 10 2.45 -60.76 40.82
C LEU A 10 3.79 -59.98 40.86
N THR A 11 4.82 -60.53 41.41
CA THR A 11 6.17 -59.93 41.44
C THR A 11 6.76 -59.91 40.05
N GLY A 12 6.56 -60.96 39.23
CA GLY A 12 6.99 -60.95 37.83
C GLY A 12 6.32 -59.90 36.99
N VAL A 13 5.01 -59.68 37.17
CA VAL A 13 4.25 -58.59 36.49
C VAL A 13 4.71 -57.21 36.93
N LEU A 14 4.99 -57.05 38.26
CA LEU A 14 5.50 -55.77 38.79
C LEU A 14 6.89 -55.43 38.20
N VAL A 15 7.79 -56.40 38.14
CA VAL A 15 9.12 -56.21 37.56
C VAL A 15 9.03 -55.92 36.07
N ALA A 16 8.15 -56.61 35.33
CA ALA A 16 7.92 -56.33 33.92
C ALA A 16 7.34 -54.90 33.70
N ALA A 17 6.40 -54.47 34.55
CA ALA A 17 5.86 -53.13 34.52
C ALA A 17 6.97 -52.07 34.81
N CYS A 18 7.82 -52.30 35.80
CA CYS A 18 8.94 -51.42 36.13
C CYS A 18 9.95 -51.32 34.96
N VAL A 19 10.24 -52.43 34.28
CA VAL A 19 11.15 -52.45 33.12
C VAL A 19 10.53 -51.70 31.94
N VAL A 20 9.23 -51.89 31.70
CA VAL A 20 8.51 -51.12 30.63
C VAL A 20 8.47 -49.64 30.99
N THR A 21 8.16 -49.28 32.24
CA THR A 21 8.16 -47.88 32.70
C THR A 21 9.58 -47.27 32.57
N TRP A 22 10.63 -48.03 32.94
CA TRP A 22 12.01 -47.56 32.80
C TRP A 22 12.44 -47.43 31.32
N ALA A 23 12.04 -48.38 30.48
CA ALA A 23 12.29 -48.27 29.02
C ALA A 23 11.55 -47.09 28.38
N VAL A 24 10.29 -46.85 28.81
CA VAL A 24 9.51 -45.66 28.34
C VAL A 24 10.16 -44.38 28.88
N MET A 25 10.58 -44.33 30.15
CA MET A 25 11.29 -43.14 30.67
C MET A 25 12.63 -42.93 29.96
N ARG A 26 13.34 -43.98 29.58
CA ARG A 26 14.61 -43.85 28.86
C ARG A 26 14.45 -43.47 27.41
N THR A 27 13.32 -43.83 26.76
CA THR A 27 12.94 -43.33 25.43
C THR A 27 12.41 -41.90 25.50
N GLU A 28 11.90 -41.47 26.67
CA GLU A 28 11.54 -40.05 26.88
C GLU A 28 12.76 -39.16 27.20
N GLU A 29 13.88 -39.74 27.68
CA GLU A 29 15.15 -39.00 27.81
C GLU A 29 15.80 -38.63 26.47
N HIS A 30 15.37 -39.25 25.36
CA HIS A 30 15.76 -38.91 23.98
C HIS A 30 14.74 -37.99 23.28
N LYS A 31 13.64 -37.60 23.95
CA LYS A 31 12.84 -36.50 23.44
C LYS A 31 13.66 -35.22 23.58
N GLU A 32 13.77 -34.50 22.48
CA GLU A 32 14.36 -33.18 22.42
C GLU A 32 13.96 -32.36 23.66
N LYS A 33 14.94 -31.76 24.31
CA LYS A 33 14.69 -30.95 25.50
C LYS A 33 14.07 -29.65 25.06
N ILE A 34 12.75 -29.61 25.06
CA ILE A 34 12.00 -28.36 24.88
C ILE A 34 12.14 -27.55 26.16
N LYS A 35 12.79 -26.41 26.05
CA LYS A 35 12.99 -25.50 27.17
C LYS A 35 12.22 -24.22 26.90
N ASN A 36 11.35 -23.81 27.82
CA ASN A 36 10.74 -22.50 27.76
C ASN A 36 11.86 -21.46 27.87
N SER A 37 11.99 -20.66 26.82
CA SER A 37 13.04 -19.66 26.65
C SER A 37 12.39 -18.33 26.35
N ASP A 38 12.56 -17.37 27.19
CA ASP A 38 12.17 -15.97 26.92
C ASP A 38 13.45 -15.20 26.52
N GLU A 39 14.14 -15.73 25.51
CA GLU A 39 15.45 -15.28 25.06
C GLU A 39 15.35 -14.50 23.75
N ILE A 40 16.24 -13.55 23.57
CA ILE A 40 16.52 -12.89 22.29
C ILE A 40 17.68 -13.67 21.66
N ILE A 41 17.48 -14.23 20.47
CA ILE A 41 18.48 -15.03 19.77
C ILE A 41 19.29 -14.22 18.75
N LEU A 42 18.74 -13.11 18.25
CA LEU A 42 19.45 -12.12 17.44
C LEU A 42 19.06 -10.72 17.95
N GLU A 43 20.05 -9.84 18.03
CA GLU A 43 19.89 -8.43 18.40
C GLU A 43 20.82 -7.60 17.49
N ILE A 44 20.24 -7.11 16.38
CA ILE A 44 21.01 -6.47 15.32
C ILE A 44 20.40 -5.10 15.00
N PRO A 45 21.06 -3.99 15.31
CA PRO A 45 20.59 -2.65 14.98
C PRO A 45 20.42 -2.44 13.47
N GLU A 46 19.40 -1.70 13.08
CA GLU A 46 19.05 -1.40 11.68
C GLU A 46 20.24 -0.86 10.87
N ASP A 47 21.06 0.01 11.48
CA ASP A 47 22.19 0.66 10.82
C ASP A 47 23.36 -0.28 10.47
N LYS A 48 23.32 -1.53 10.93
CA LYS A 48 24.36 -2.54 10.71
C LYS A 48 24.15 -3.39 9.47
N PHE A 49 22.92 -3.42 8.95
CA PHE A 49 22.61 -4.21 7.77
C PHE A 49 23.18 -3.59 6.49
N THR A 50 23.82 -4.41 5.68
CA THR A 50 24.38 -4.03 4.37
C THR A 50 23.82 -4.86 3.21
N ALA A 51 23.24 -6.03 3.48
CA ALA A 51 22.55 -6.85 2.48
C ALA A 51 21.39 -7.59 3.13
N LEU A 52 20.31 -7.82 2.36
CA LEU A 52 19.15 -8.59 2.74
C LEU A 52 18.62 -9.31 1.51
N SER A 53 18.37 -10.62 1.62
CA SER A 53 17.66 -11.37 0.61
C SER A 53 16.75 -12.41 1.25
N TRP A 54 15.68 -12.76 0.57
CA TRP A 54 14.84 -13.87 0.99
C TRP A 54 14.34 -14.67 -0.20
N SER A 55 14.11 -15.95 0.05
CA SER A 55 13.66 -16.90 -0.97
C SER A 55 12.40 -17.58 -0.48
N GLN A 56 11.32 -17.49 -1.26
CA GLN A 56 10.03 -18.09 -1.00
C GLN A 56 9.43 -18.61 -2.31
N ASP A 57 8.86 -19.82 -2.31
CA ASP A 57 8.20 -20.43 -3.48
C ASP A 57 9.06 -20.41 -4.77
N GLY A 58 10.39 -20.51 -4.62
CA GLY A 58 11.35 -20.49 -5.73
C GLY A 58 11.62 -19.10 -6.33
N LYS A 59 11.04 -18.04 -5.77
CA LYS A 59 11.40 -16.65 -6.07
C LYS A 59 12.43 -16.17 -5.04
N LYS A 60 13.39 -15.37 -5.47
CA LYS A 60 14.35 -14.71 -4.58
C LYS A 60 14.32 -13.21 -4.82
N LEU A 61 14.25 -12.43 -3.74
CA LEU A 61 14.49 -11.00 -3.77
C LEU A 61 15.79 -10.71 -3.03
N SER A 62 16.63 -9.83 -3.58
CA SER A 62 17.94 -9.50 -3.04
C SER A 62 18.20 -8.01 -3.12
N PHE A 63 18.65 -7.45 -2.02
CA PHE A 63 18.91 -6.02 -1.87
C PHE A 63 20.26 -5.82 -1.17
N HIS A 64 20.95 -4.78 -1.55
CA HIS A 64 22.17 -4.35 -0.87
C HIS A 64 22.16 -2.85 -0.60
N LYS A 65 23.02 -2.43 0.30
CA LYS A 65 23.26 -1.02 0.64
C LYS A 65 24.72 -0.73 0.43
N GLU A 66 25.03 0.26 -0.41
CA GLU A 66 26.42 0.68 -0.59
C GLU A 66 26.98 1.27 0.70
N GLU A 67 28.32 1.19 0.86
CA GLU A 67 28.98 1.83 2.00
C GLU A 67 29.05 3.35 1.79
N GLY A 68 28.56 4.11 2.76
CA GLY A 68 28.65 5.57 2.73
C GLY A 68 27.61 6.25 3.59
N ASP A 69 27.87 7.53 3.89
CA ASP A 69 26.90 8.35 4.60
C ASP A 69 25.74 8.71 3.67
N GLY A 70 24.52 8.32 4.04
CA GLY A 70 23.32 8.48 3.19
C GLY A 70 23.11 7.39 2.13
N ALA A 71 23.79 6.24 2.25
CA ALA A 71 23.57 5.10 1.37
C ALA A 71 22.11 4.59 1.46
N VAL A 72 21.51 4.33 0.31
CA VAL A 72 20.15 3.83 0.15
C VAL A 72 20.17 2.35 -0.23
N TRP A 73 19.07 1.64 0.02
CA TRP A 73 18.89 0.26 -0.43
C TRP A 73 18.68 0.19 -1.94
N THR A 74 19.34 -0.76 -2.57
CA THR A 74 19.28 -1.00 -4.02
C THR A 74 18.83 -2.43 -4.28
N TYR A 75 17.93 -2.63 -5.23
CA TYR A 75 17.49 -3.94 -5.67
C TYR A 75 18.53 -4.52 -6.65
N ASP A 76 18.98 -5.77 -6.43
CA ASP A 76 20.10 -6.36 -7.17
C ASP A 76 19.77 -6.67 -8.65
N GLU A 77 18.50 -6.96 -8.96
CA GLU A 77 18.08 -7.26 -10.34
C GLU A 77 17.81 -5.99 -11.16
N ASP A 78 17.51 -4.86 -10.48
CA ASP A 78 17.23 -3.58 -11.11
C ASP A 78 17.65 -2.43 -10.21
N SER A 79 18.82 -1.87 -10.50
CA SER A 79 19.42 -0.79 -9.70
C SER A 79 18.69 0.56 -9.80
N GLU A 80 17.78 0.72 -10.77
CA GLU A 80 16.97 1.92 -10.94
C GLU A 80 15.62 1.80 -10.23
N PHE A 81 15.27 0.59 -9.74
CA PHE A 81 14.04 0.38 -8.97
C PHE A 81 14.08 1.18 -7.66
N PRO A 82 13.11 2.07 -7.41
CA PRO A 82 13.08 2.87 -6.18
C PRO A 82 12.63 2.01 -4.99
N VAL A 83 13.58 1.61 -4.15
CA VAL A 83 13.32 0.78 -2.98
C VAL A 83 12.76 1.61 -1.83
N SER A 84 11.69 1.14 -1.21
CA SER A 84 11.09 1.74 -0.03
C SER A 84 11.95 1.53 1.22
N GLU A 85 12.62 2.58 1.69
CA GLU A 85 13.37 2.57 2.96
C GLU A 85 12.46 2.23 4.15
N LYS A 86 11.20 2.67 4.12
CA LYS A 86 10.20 2.35 5.14
C LYS A 86 9.90 0.86 5.21
N LYS A 87 9.69 0.23 4.03
CA LYS A 87 9.42 -1.22 3.96
C LYS A 87 10.66 -2.01 4.33
N MET A 88 11.83 -1.58 3.89
CA MET A 88 13.10 -2.20 4.27
C MET A 88 13.31 -2.17 5.78
N LYS A 89 13.09 -1.02 6.41
CA LYS A 89 13.14 -0.88 7.86
C LYS A 89 12.15 -1.79 8.58
N GLU A 90 10.93 -1.94 8.06
CA GLU A 90 9.92 -2.86 8.60
C GLU A 90 10.43 -4.31 8.59
N LEU A 91 11.05 -4.77 7.48
CA LEU A 91 11.65 -6.10 7.38
C LEU A 91 12.79 -6.28 8.39
N LEU A 92 13.73 -5.35 8.44
CA LEU A 92 14.91 -5.41 9.30
C LEU A 92 14.57 -5.36 10.78
N SER A 93 13.49 -4.67 11.15
CA SER A 93 13.02 -4.61 12.55
C SER A 93 12.70 -5.97 13.14
N THR A 94 12.50 -7.00 12.32
CA THR A 94 12.34 -8.39 12.76
C THR A 94 13.55 -8.88 13.55
N PHE A 95 14.76 -8.42 13.21
CA PHE A 95 16.02 -8.89 13.79
C PHE A 95 16.62 -7.92 14.80
N GLU A 96 15.99 -6.77 15.07
CA GLU A 96 16.43 -5.85 16.13
C GLU A 96 16.33 -6.49 17.52
N GLU A 97 15.23 -7.25 17.76
CA GLU A 97 15.01 -8.05 18.96
C GLU A 97 14.31 -9.37 18.59
N PHE A 98 15.05 -10.31 17.97
CA PHE A 98 14.44 -11.56 17.53
C PHE A 98 14.22 -12.51 18.70
N GLY A 99 13.03 -12.39 19.31
CA GLY A 99 12.64 -13.10 20.50
C GLY A 99 12.00 -14.45 20.25
N VAL A 100 12.30 -15.43 21.12
CA VAL A 100 11.75 -16.78 21.05
C VAL A 100 10.99 -17.13 22.32
N SER A 101 9.97 -17.96 22.20
CA SER A 101 9.19 -18.50 23.33
C SER A 101 9.70 -19.88 23.76
N PHE A 102 10.18 -20.68 22.79
CA PHE A 102 10.73 -22.00 23.05
C PHE A 102 12.02 -22.23 22.27
N LYS A 103 12.92 -23.01 22.88
CA LYS A 103 14.15 -23.53 22.27
C LYS A 103 14.16 -25.04 22.36
N ILE A 104 14.38 -25.68 21.23
CA ILE A 104 14.58 -27.12 21.08
C ILE A 104 16.08 -27.34 20.86
N GLU A 105 16.76 -27.82 21.87
CA GLU A 105 18.21 -28.07 21.85
C GLU A 105 18.53 -29.36 21.12
N GLU A 106 19.59 -29.38 20.28
CA GLU A 106 20.11 -30.58 19.61
C GLU A 106 19.02 -31.29 18.78
N ALA A 107 18.27 -30.55 17.95
CA ALA A 107 17.23 -31.14 17.10
C ALA A 107 17.84 -32.10 16.08
N GLU A 108 17.59 -33.41 16.21
CA GLU A 108 18.17 -34.46 15.33
C GLU A 108 17.43 -34.55 14.00
N ASP A 109 16.13 -34.26 13.94
CA ASP A 109 15.27 -34.40 12.78
C ASP A 109 14.56 -33.05 12.47
N LEU A 110 15.06 -32.33 11.49
CA LEU A 110 14.52 -31.05 11.06
C LEU A 110 13.23 -31.18 10.23
N THR A 111 12.93 -32.38 9.68
CA THR A 111 11.75 -32.66 8.86
C THR A 111 10.45 -32.43 9.64
N GLN A 112 10.44 -32.73 10.94
CA GLN A 112 9.24 -32.54 11.79
C GLN A 112 8.89 -31.08 12.06
N TYR A 113 9.80 -30.16 11.73
CA TYR A 113 9.63 -28.72 11.88
C TYR A 113 9.51 -28.00 10.52
N GLY A 114 9.51 -28.76 9.40
CA GLY A 114 9.51 -28.20 8.06
C GLY A 114 10.79 -27.47 7.66
N LEU A 115 11.89 -27.65 8.40
CA LEU A 115 13.17 -26.96 8.18
C LEU A 115 14.10 -27.68 7.18
N ASP A 116 13.76 -28.88 6.73
CA ASP A 116 14.41 -29.59 5.62
C ASP A 116 13.92 -29.09 4.24
N GLN A 117 12.71 -28.50 4.20
CA GLN A 117 12.13 -27.81 3.06
C GLN A 117 11.47 -26.52 3.55
N PRO A 118 12.27 -25.51 3.90
CA PRO A 118 11.76 -24.31 4.53
C PRO A 118 10.77 -23.53 3.63
N SER A 119 9.75 -22.95 4.23
CA SER A 119 8.80 -22.10 3.55
C SER A 119 9.42 -20.78 3.07
N CYS A 120 10.43 -20.30 3.81
CA CYS A 120 11.22 -19.12 3.46
C CYS A 120 12.64 -19.27 4.03
N THR A 121 13.63 -18.77 3.31
CA THR A 121 15.00 -18.60 3.80
C THR A 121 15.37 -17.13 3.66
N ILE A 122 15.84 -16.53 4.75
CA ILE A 122 16.23 -15.12 4.82
C ILE A 122 17.73 -15.08 5.07
N ASP A 123 18.48 -14.48 4.14
CA ASP A 123 19.90 -14.25 4.25
C ASP A 123 20.16 -12.75 4.43
N PHE A 124 21.04 -12.37 5.32
CA PHE A 124 21.48 -10.99 5.47
C PHE A 124 22.91 -10.85 5.96
N THR A 125 23.52 -9.70 5.64
CA THR A 125 24.84 -9.34 6.12
C THR A 125 24.73 -8.14 7.06
N ALA A 126 25.29 -8.26 8.25
CA ALA A 126 25.33 -7.18 9.24
C ALA A 126 26.67 -7.14 9.96
N ASP A 127 27.26 -5.97 10.17
CA ASP A 127 28.62 -5.76 10.73
C ASP A 127 29.69 -6.63 10.03
N GLY A 128 29.53 -6.93 8.74
CA GLY A 128 30.43 -7.78 7.96
C GLY A 128 30.34 -9.27 8.26
N GLN A 129 29.29 -9.71 8.94
CA GLN A 129 28.97 -11.11 9.21
C GLN A 129 27.71 -11.53 8.47
N ASP A 130 27.74 -12.72 7.88
CA ASP A 130 26.58 -13.30 7.18
C ASP A 130 25.73 -14.12 8.17
N TYR A 131 24.42 -14.00 8.01
CA TYR A 131 23.41 -14.70 8.78
C TYR A 131 22.43 -15.38 7.83
N GLU A 132 21.97 -16.55 8.22
CA GLU A 132 20.90 -17.30 7.56
C GLU A 132 19.82 -17.64 8.57
N VAL A 133 18.57 -17.30 8.27
CA VAL A 133 17.40 -17.64 9.07
C VAL A 133 16.43 -18.42 8.21
N THR A 134 16.19 -19.67 8.61
CA THR A 134 15.28 -20.59 7.89
C THR A 134 13.94 -20.66 8.60
N LEU A 135 12.85 -20.47 7.87
CA LEU A 135 11.48 -20.51 8.38
C LEU A 135 10.83 -21.85 7.99
N GLY A 136 10.51 -22.65 8.98
CA GLY A 136 9.82 -23.92 8.83
C GLY A 136 8.31 -23.83 8.93
N ASP A 137 7.68 -24.90 9.44
CA ASP A 137 6.24 -24.99 9.58
C ASP A 137 5.69 -24.04 10.67
N PHE A 138 4.44 -23.61 10.49
CA PHE A 138 3.70 -22.87 11.52
C PHE A 138 2.97 -23.83 12.45
N SER A 139 3.28 -23.75 13.74
CA SER A 139 2.57 -24.52 14.80
C SER A 139 1.22 -23.88 15.09
N THR A 140 0.14 -24.51 14.64
CA THR A 140 -1.22 -24.04 14.93
C THR A 140 -1.61 -24.18 16.39
N MET A 141 -0.89 -25.02 17.15
CA MET A 141 -1.14 -25.23 18.57
C MET A 141 -0.59 -24.09 19.42
N ASP A 142 0.60 -23.62 19.06
CA ASP A 142 1.30 -22.55 19.77
C ASP A 142 1.04 -21.18 19.14
N SER A 143 0.54 -21.14 17.88
CA SER A 143 0.40 -19.95 17.03
C SER A 143 1.75 -19.27 16.77
N GLU A 144 2.79 -20.07 16.58
CA GLU A 144 4.18 -19.66 16.39
C GLU A 144 4.84 -20.48 15.27
N ARG A 145 5.90 -19.95 14.68
CA ARG A 145 6.65 -20.62 13.61
C ARG A 145 7.94 -21.25 14.13
N TYR A 146 8.26 -22.42 13.59
CA TYR A 146 9.58 -23.03 13.79
C TYR A 146 10.62 -22.32 12.95
N VAL A 147 11.76 -21.97 13.57
CA VAL A 147 12.85 -21.23 12.93
C VAL A 147 14.19 -21.85 13.31
N SER A 148 15.16 -21.80 12.38
CA SER A 148 16.57 -22.09 12.64
C SER A 148 17.44 -20.91 12.25
N ILE A 149 18.48 -20.62 13.03
CA ILE A 149 19.53 -19.64 12.74
C ILE A 149 20.88 -20.31 12.44
N GLY A 150 20.89 -21.61 12.13
CA GLY A 150 22.09 -22.37 11.78
C GLY A 150 22.98 -22.78 12.95
N ASP A 151 22.55 -22.58 14.19
CA ASP A 151 23.30 -22.91 15.41
C ASP A 151 23.09 -24.33 15.95
N GLY A 152 22.31 -25.16 15.21
CA GLY A 152 21.96 -26.54 15.58
C GLY A 152 20.74 -26.65 16.47
N ASN A 153 20.07 -25.55 16.79
CA ASN A 153 18.82 -25.52 17.54
C ASN A 153 17.64 -25.18 16.64
N VAL A 154 16.44 -25.51 17.11
CA VAL A 154 15.18 -25.05 16.52
C VAL A 154 14.46 -24.19 17.54
N TYR A 155 13.85 -23.15 17.07
CA TYR A 155 13.16 -22.14 17.90
C TYR A 155 11.70 -22.01 17.50
N LEU A 156 10.84 -21.67 18.46
CA LEU A 156 9.52 -21.12 18.22
C LEU A 156 9.59 -19.61 18.45
N VAL A 157 9.26 -18.82 17.43
CA VAL A 157 9.40 -17.37 17.47
C VAL A 157 8.10 -16.70 17.85
N LYS A 158 8.18 -15.64 18.67
CA LYS A 158 7.02 -14.89 19.18
C LYS A 158 6.25 -14.15 18.10
N GLU A 159 6.98 -13.61 17.13
CA GLU A 159 6.42 -12.92 15.97
C GLU A 159 6.81 -13.70 14.72
N ASP A 160 5.84 -14.08 13.90
CA ASP A 160 6.11 -14.83 12.67
C ASP A 160 6.77 -13.91 11.63
N PRO A 161 8.04 -14.18 11.23
CA PRO A 161 8.68 -13.37 10.20
C PRO A 161 7.94 -13.39 8.85
N MET A 162 7.16 -14.45 8.57
CA MET A 162 6.36 -14.53 7.34
C MET A 162 5.33 -13.39 7.22
N ASP A 163 4.87 -12.82 8.34
CA ASP A 163 3.95 -11.67 8.30
C ASP A 163 4.54 -10.45 7.58
N LYS A 164 5.88 -10.37 7.50
CA LYS A 164 6.62 -9.31 6.83
C LYS A 164 7.31 -9.78 5.55
N PHE A 165 7.89 -11.00 5.54
CA PHE A 165 8.67 -11.55 4.44
C PHE A 165 7.83 -12.26 3.37
N ASP A 166 6.52 -12.41 3.54
CA ASP A 166 5.57 -12.72 2.47
C ASP A 166 5.32 -11.45 1.63
N ALA A 167 6.39 -10.96 1.00
CA ALA A 167 6.42 -9.70 0.27
C ALA A 167 6.94 -9.93 -1.16
N GLU A 168 6.26 -9.33 -2.13
CA GLU A 168 6.68 -9.29 -3.52
C GLU A 168 7.47 -8.01 -3.81
N ILE A 169 8.11 -7.92 -4.99
CA ILE A 169 8.87 -6.72 -5.37
C ILE A 169 7.99 -5.47 -5.43
N SER A 170 6.71 -5.62 -5.77
CA SER A 170 5.73 -4.54 -5.74
C SER A 170 5.54 -3.91 -4.36
N ASP A 171 5.70 -4.70 -3.28
CA ASP A 171 5.59 -4.21 -1.91
C ASP A 171 6.82 -3.40 -1.49
N MET A 172 7.94 -3.61 -2.19
CA MET A 172 9.20 -2.92 -1.94
C MET A 172 9.32 -1.59 -2.68
N LEU A 173 8.34 -1.22 -3.52
CA LEU A 173 8.35 0.04 -4.27
C LEU A 173 8.16 1.24 -3.33
N ALA A 174 9.03 2.23 -3.47
CA ALA A 174 8.88 3.54 -2.83
C ALA A 174 7.81 4.36 -3.56
N ARG A 175 6.54 4.04 -3.31
CA ARG A 175 5.40 4.72 -3.94
C ARG A 175 5.32 6.18 -3.53
N ASP A 176 4.82 6.99 -4.45
CA ASP A 176 4.44 8.36 -4.14
C ASP A 176 3.32 8.39 -3.10
N GLU A 177 3.39 9.36 -2.21
CA GLU A 177 2.34 9.61 -1.23
C GLU A 177 1.57 10.86 -1.62
N ILE A 178 0.26 10.74 -1.83
CA ILE A 178 -0.59 11.92 -2.02
C ILE A 178 -0.79 12.55 -0.64
N PRO A 179 -0.49 13.86 -0.49
CA PRO A 179 -0.62 14.53 0.79
C PRO A 179 -2.09 14.62 1.26
N ASP A 180 -2.30 14.86 2.56
CA ASP A 180 -3.63 15.13 3.10
C ASP A 180 -4.16 16.49 2.60
N LEU A 181 -4.84 16.46 1.48
CA LEU A 181 -5.37 17.62 0.79
C LEU A 181 -6.73 18.05 1.35
N LYS A 182 -6.76 18.64 2.53
CA LYS A 182 -8.00 19.19 3.13
C LYS A 182 -8.49 20.44 2.41
N GLN A 183 -7.58 21.24 1.88
CA GLN A 183 -7.82 22.46 1.13
C GLN A 183 -6.70 22.67 0.14
N ALA A 184 -7.05 23.05 -1.08
CA ALA A 184 -6.09 23.56 -2.04
C ALA A 184 -6.08 25.10 -2.02
N ASP A 185 -4.91 25.70 -2.11
CA ASP A 185 -4.76 27.15 -2.26
C ASP A 185 -4.98 27.56 -3.74
N GLN A 186 -4.56 26.68 -4.67
CA GLN A 186 -4.73 26.87 -6.11
C GLN A 186 -4.75 25.53 -6.84
N PHE A 187 -5.52 25.45 -7.93
CA PHE A 187 -5.36 24.44 -8.99
C PHE A 187 -4.96 25.12 -10.29
N VAL A 188 -4.05 24.48 -11.01
CA VAL A 188 -3.77 24.80 -12.42
C VAL A 188 -4.06 23.56 -13.24
N PHE A 189 -5.06 23.64 -14.10
CA PHE A 189 -5.42 22.59 -15.05
C PHE A 189 -4.80 22.90 -16.40
N THR A 190 -4.20 21.90 -17.05
CA THR A 190 -3.63 21.98 -18.40
C THR A 190 -3.98 20.72 -19.17
N GLY A 191 -4.45 20.84 -20.39
CA GLY A 191 -4.90 19.73 -21.23
C GLY A 191 -6.36 19.86 -21.63
N ASN A 192 -7.18 18.83 -21.45
CA ASN A 192 -8.61 18.85 -21.78
C ASN A 192 -9.36 19.98 -21.05
N ALA A 193 -9.06 20.22 -19.80
CA ALA A 193 -9.39 21.44 -19.09
C ALA A 193 -8.14 22.31 -18.94
N SER A 194 -8.24 23.62 -19.25
CA SER A 194 -7.11 24.55 -19.18
C SER A 194 -7.55 25.87 -18.56
N TYR A 195 -7.40 25.98 -17.25
CA TYR A 195 -7.72 27.18 -16.46
C TYR A 195 -7.14 27.08 -15.06
N THR A 196 -7.21 28.17 -14.30
CA THR A 196 -6.76 28.24 -12.91
C THR A 196 -7.94 28.42 -11.96
N VAL A 197 -7.87 27.80 -10.80
CA VAL A 197 -8.81 27.95 -9.69
C VAL A 197 -8.05 28.43 -8.48
N ASP A 198 -8.48 29.54 -7.92
CA ASP A 198 -7.89 30.14 -6.72
C ASP A 198 -8.82 30.02 -5.53
N TYR A 199 -8.26 29.69 -4.36
CA TYR A 199 -8.97 29.74 -3.08
C TYR A 199 -8.95 31.13 -2.48
N GLU A 200 -10.07 31.57 -1.94
CA GLU A 200 -10.17 32.83 -1.22
C GLU A 200 -10.91 32.65 0.12
N LYS A 201 -10.19 32.87 1.18
CA LYS A 201 -10.77 32.83 2.52
C LYS A 201 -11.62 34.07 2.76
N GLY A 202 -12.87 33.84 3.12
CA GLY A 202 -13.80 34.96 3.43
C GLY A 202 -14.18 35.69 2.13
N ASN A 203 -14.99 35.02 1.31
CA ASN A 203 -15.49 35.53 0.05
C ASN A 203 -15.97 36.99 0.15
N THR A 204 -15.26 37.90 -0.54
CA THR A 204 -15.61 39.33 -0.67
C THR A 204 -16.18 39.65 -2.05
N ALA A 205 -16.27 38.65 -2.94
CA ALA A 205 -16.85 38.81 -4.26
C ALA A 205 -18.37 38.91 -4.18
N ASP A 206 -18.95 39.69 -5.10
CA ASP A 206 -20.39 39.78 -5.24
C ASP A 206 -20.89 38.57 -6.05
N THR A 207 -21.00 37.41 -5.34
CA THR A 207 -21.48 36.15 -5.89
C THR A 207 -22.86 35.85 -5.38
N TYR A 208 -23.64 35.03 -6.09
CA TYR A 208 -24.96 34.63 -5.65
C TYR A 208 -24.94 33.68 -4.43
N ASN A 209 -23.81 33.04 -4.15
CA ASN A 209 -23.59 32.24 -2.97
C ASN A 209 -22.40 32.78 -2.16
N SER A 210 -22.69 33.31 -0.97
CA SER A 210 -21.70 33.86 -0.05
C SER A 210 -20.75 32.82 0.57
N GLN A 211 -21.04 31.53 0.37
CA GLN A 211 -20.23 30.43 0.86
C GLN A 211 -19.14 29.98 -0.15
N ASP A 212 -19.13 30.55 -1.36
CA ASP A 212 -18.12 30.22 -2.34
C ASP A 212 -16.74 30.64 -1.87
N THR A 213 -15.78 29.73 -1.96
CA THR A 213 -14.38 29.96 -1.60
C THR A 213 -13.40 29.67 -2.75
N TYR A 214 -13.88 29.14 -3.85
CA TYR A 214 -13.08 28.88 -5.05
C TYR A 214 -13.58 29.69 -6.24
N PHE A 215 -12.64 30.25 -6.97
CA PHE A 215 -12.92 31.16 -8.08
C PHE A 215 -12.00 30.89 -9.25
N THR A 216 -12.49 31.16 -10.46
CA THR A 216 -11.67 31.24 -11.67
C THR A 216 -11.83 32.61 -12.31
N GLU A 217 -10.89 32.97 -13.17
CA GLU A 217 -10.96 34.24 -13.93
C GLU A 217 -11.04 33.93 -15.41
N GLU A 218 -12.03 34.49 -16.07
CA GLU A 218 -12.18 34.44 -17.53
C GLU A 218 -12.39 35.82 -18.13
N ASN A 219 -11.50 36.24 -19.02
CA ASN A 219 -11.54 37.56 -19.67
C ASN A 219 -11.59 38.75 -18.69
N GLY A 220 -10.91 38.65 -17.55
CA GLY A 220 -10.91 39.67 -16.50
C GLY A 220 -12.19 39.65 -15.63
N THR A 221 -13.05 38.66 -15.82
CA THR A 221 -14.26 38.48 -15.01
C THR A 221 -14.06 37.29 -14.08
N ARG A 222 -14.16 37.55 -12.79
CA ARG A 222 -14.09 36.54 -11.76
C ARG A 222 -15.41 35.74 -11.69
N LYS A 223 -15.32 34.44 -11.73
CA LYS A 223 -16.46 33.51 -11.69
C LYS A 223 -16.34 32.57 -10.50
N PRO A 224 -17.39 32.43 -9.69
CA PRO A 224 -17.37 31.48 -8.59
C PRO A 224 -17.52 30.05 -9.11
N LEU A 225 -16.92 29.11 -8.37
CA LEU A 225 -17.12 27.68 -8.51
C LEU A 225 -17.94 27.16 -7.32
N ASP A 226 -18.60 26.03 -7.50
CA ASP A 226 -19.27 25.36 -6.39
C ASP A 226 -18.22 24.73 -5.46
N THR A 227 -18.06 25.31 -4.30
CA THR A 227 -17.11 24.86 -3.27
C THR A 227 -17.28 23.37 -2.95
N SER A 228 -18.51 22.85 -2.96
CA SER A 228 -18.77 21.43 -2.72
C SER A 228 -18.23 20.54 -3.83
N SER A 229 -18.40 20.96 -5.09
CA SER A 229 -17.87 20.23 -6.26
C SER A 229 -16.35 20.26 -6.30
N VAL A 230 -15.73 21.40 -5.98
CA VAL A 230 -14.26 21.53 -5.88
C VAL A 230 -13.71 20.65 -4.74
N ASN A 231 -14.34 20.67 -3.57
CA ASN A 231 -13.93 19.82 -2.44
C ASN A 231 -14.11 18.32 -2.73
N LYS A 232 -15.17 17.95 -3.48
CA LYS A 232 -15.35 16.57 -3.94
C LYS A 232 -14.23 16.15 -4.91
N PHE A 233 -13.87 17.02 -5.84
CA PHE A 233 -12.75 16.79 -6.75
C PHE A 233 -11.42 16.62 -5.98
N LEU A 234 -11.15 17.52 -5.03
CA LEU A 234 -9.99 17.42 -4.14
C LEU A 234 -9.96 16.11 -3.36
N GLY A 235 -11.12 15.68 -2.85
CA GLY A 235 -11.25 14.38 -2.17
C GLY A 235 -10.99 13.18 -3.10
N ASN A 236 -11.41 13.24 -4.36
CA ASN A 236 -11.10 12.20 -5.35
C ASN A 236 -9.58 12.11 -5.60
N LEU A 237 -8.92 13.28 -5.69
CA LEU A 237 -7.48 13.35 -5.85
C LEU A 237 -6.73 12.80 -4.63
N ALA A 238 -7.13 13.21 -3.43
CA ALA A 238 -6.51 12.77 -2.17
C ALA A 238 -6.67 11.27 -1.88
N ASN A 239 -7.66 10.62 -2.47
CA ASN A 239 -7.94 9.20 -2.29
C ASN A 239 -7.65 8.36 -3.54
N LEU A 240 -6.79 8.85 -4.43
CA LEU A 240 -6.37 8.10 -5.61
C LEU A 240 -5.63 6.82 -5.19
N ASP A 241 -5.99 5.70 -5.79
CA ASP A 241 -5.31 4.43 -5.54
C ASP A 241 -4.04 4.32 -6.39
N LEU A 242 -2.89 4.26 -5.72
CA LEU A 242 -1.56 4.13 -6.31
C LEU A 242 -0.96 2.73 -6.06
N THR A 243 -1.79 1.72 -5.82
CA THR A 243 -1.33 0.37 -5.50
C THR A 243 -0.71 -0.31 -6.73
N GLU A 244 -1.38 -0.24 -7.88
CA GLU A 244 -0.93 -0.85 -9.12
C GLU A 244 -0.03 0.10 -9.92
N TYR A 245 1.06 -0.41 -10.46
CA TYR A 245 1.97 0.36 -11.31
C TYR A 245 2.34 -0.40 -12.59
N ALA A 246 2.64 0.33 -13.64
CA ALA A 246 3.02 -0.20 -14.94
C ALA A 246 4.54 -0.10 -15.20
N SER A 247 5.22 0.86 -14.58
CA SER A 247 6.67 1.00 -14.58
C SER A 247 7.12 1.66 -13.28
N ALA A 248 8.21 1.17 -12.70
CA ALA A 248 8.81 1.74 -11.49
C ALA A 248 9.79 2.89 -11.77
N HIS A 249 10.31 2.96 -12.99
CA HIS A 249 11.19 4.03 -13.48
C HIS A 249 10.97 4.17 -14.99
N ALA A 250 10.14 5.12 -15.37
CA ALA A 250 9.67 5.26 -16.74
C ALA A 250 10.75 5.82 -17.68
N SER A 251 11.04 5.10 -18.74
CA SER A 251 11.77 5.61 -19.90
C SER A 251 10.89 6.52 -20.76
N GLU A 252 11.49 7.35 -21.62
CA GLU A 252 10.75 8.17 -22.60
C GLU A 252 9.85 7.31 -23.51
N GLU A 253 10.28 6.08 -23.84
CA GLU A 253 9.48 5.14 -24.65
C GLU A 253 8.26 4.64 -23.89
N GLU A 254 8.39 4.37 -22.60
CA GLU A 254 7.27 3.97 -21.74
C GLU A 254 6.30 5.10 -21.50
N LEU A 255 6.78 6.34 -21.28
CA LEU A 255 5.91 7.51 -21.19
C LEU A 255 5.08 7.64 -22.47
N ALA A 256 5.70 7.51 -23.66
CA ALA A 256 4.98 7.57 -24.93
C ALA A 256 3.99 6.40 -25.11
N LYS A 257 4.36 5.19 -24.69
CA LYS A 257 3.48 4.00 -24.72
C LYS A 257 2.22 4.21 -23.90
N TYR A 258 2.38 4.74 -22.71
CA TYR A 258 1.29 5.00 -21.77
C TYR A 258 0.62 6.36 -21.98
N GLY A 259 1.03 7.12 -22.99
CA GLY A 259 0.45 8.39 -23.41
C GLY A 259 0.74 9.57 -22.51
N LEU A 260 1.74 9.44 -21.65
CA LEU A 260 2.17 10.43 -20.66
C LEU A 260 3.25 11.39 -21.18
N ASP A 261 3.78 11.16 -22.40
CA ASP A 261 4.58 12.13 -23.15
C ASP A 261 3.75 13.32 -23.66
N ASP A 262 2.42 13.12 -23.82
CA ASP A 262 1.42 14.15 -24.12
C ASP A 262 0.14 13.81 -23.32
N PRO A 263 0.12 14.14 -22.03
CA PRO A 263 -0.95 13.74 -21.12
C PRO A 263 -2.27 14.45 -21.46
N GLU A 264 -3.39 13.73 -21.29
CA GLU A 264 -4.73 14.29 -21.55
C GLU A 264 -5.09 15.39 -20.55
N GLN A 265 -4.59 15.25 -19.32
CA GLN A 265 -4.78 16.25 -18.27
C GLN A 265 -3.56 16.32 -17.35
N VAL A 266 -3.10 17.53 -17.06
CA VAL A 266 -2.17 17.84 -15.99
C VAL A 266 -2.93 18.63 -14.92
N ILE A 267 -2.80 18.20 -13.68
CA ILE A 267 -3.44 18.79 -12.51
C ILE A 267 -2.34 19.20 -11.53
N GLN A 268 -2.06 20.49 -11.43
CA GLN A 268 -1.15 21.01 -10.43
C GLN A 268 -1.95 21.58 -9.26
N VAL A 269 -1.62 21.14 -8.06
CA VAL A 269 -2.27 21.55 -6.81
C VAL A 269 -1.27 22.22 -5.90
N THR A 270 -1.52 23.49 -5.58
CA THR A 270 -0.79 24.20 -4.53
C THR A 270 -1.59 24.11 -3.23
N TYR A 271 -0.94 23.73 -2.15
CA TYR A 271 -1.56 23.54 -0.83
C TYR A 271 -0.60 23.91 0.29
N THR A 272 -1.14 24.11 1.49
CA THR A 272 -0.35 24.42 2.69
C THR A 272 -0.63 23.37 3.76
N PRO A 273 0.32 22.45 4.06
CA PRO A 273 0.14 21.42 5.08
C PRO A 273 -0.15 22.01 6.47
N GLU A 274 -1.10 21.43 7.18
CA GLU A 274 -1.41 21.80 8.56
C GLU A 274 -0.54 21.06 9.60
N GLU A 275 0.08 19.95 9.21
CA GLU A 275 0.89 19.09 10.07
C GLU A 275 2.16 18.64 9.33
N GLY A 276 3.10 18.01 10.05
CA GLY A 276 4.36 17.50 9.50
C GLY A 276 5.46 18.54 9.36
N ASP A 277 6.58 18.13 8.75
CA ASP A 277 7.80 18.92 8.63
C ASP A 277 7.65 20.16 7.75
N GLN A 278 6.73 20.13 6.80
CA GLN A 278 6.42 21.22 5.87
C GLN A 278 5.26 22.10 6.32
N LYS A 279 4.82 21.96 7.55
CA LYS A 279 3.71 22.74 8.12
C LYS A 279 3.83 24.24 7.87
N GLY A 280 2.77 24.81 7.27
CA GLY A 280 2.67 26.24 7.00
C GLY A 280 3.55 26.73 5.83
N GLN A 281 4.20 25.84 5.11
CA GLN A 281 4.93 26.16 3.88
C GLN A 281 4.08 25.78 2.67
N SER A 282 4.00 26.66 1.67
CA SER A 282 3.31 26.34 0.43
C SER A 282 4.06 25.24 -0.31
N GLN A 283 3.34 24.18 -0.67
CA GLN A 283 3.82 23.03 -1.44
C GLN A 283 3.02 22.93 -2.74
N THR A 284 3.58 22.28 -3.73
CA THR A 284 2.92 22.02 -5.00
C THR A 284 3.11 20.55 -5.34
N MET A 285 2.05 19.89 -5.79
CA MET A 285 2.04 18.54 -6.34
C MET A 285 1.45 18.59 -7.75
N GLU A 286 2.02 17.85 -8.66
CA GLU A 286 1.55 17.71 -10.04
C GLU A 286 1.14 16.25 -10.29
N ILE A 287 -0.01 16.06 -10.93
CA ILE A 287 -0.45 14.75 -11.42
C ILE A 287 -0.72 14.87 -12.92
N GLN A 288 -0.03 14.06 -13.69
CA GLN A 288 -0.25 13.88 -15.12
C GLN A 288 -1.11 12.65 -15.34
N VAL A 289 -2.21 12.77 -16.07
CA VAL A 289 -3.18 11.69 -16.29
C VAL A 289 -3.39 11.49 -17.78
N SER A 290 -3.37 10.25 -18.21
CA SER A 290 -3.60 9.90 -19.61
C SER A 290 -4.05 8.46 -19.78
N ARG A 291 -4.76 8.20 -20.88
CA ARG A 291 -4.97 6.84 -21.38
C ARG A 291 -3.77 6.43 -22.22
N SER A 292 -3.56 5.11 -22.39
CA SER A 292 -2.51 4.62 -23.28
C SER A 292 -2.70 5.15 -24.70
N ALA A 293 -1.60 5.26 -25.45
CA ALA A 293 -1.64 5.69 -26.85
C ALA A 293 -2.53 4.78 -27.72
N GLU A 294 -2.68 3.51 -27.33
CA GLU A 294 -3.56 2.55 -28.00
C GLU A 294 -5.04 2.78 -27.65
N GLU A 295 -5.33 3.03 -26.37
CA GLU A 295 -6.70 3.32 -25.89
C GLU A 295 -7.22 4.64 -26.49
N LYS A 296 -6.40 5.68 -26.55
CA LYS A 296 -6.76 6.95 -27.23
C LYS A 296 -7.17 6.74 -28.69
N LYS A 297 -6.54 5.80 -29.42
CA LYS A 297 -6.87 5.46 -30.81
C LYS A 297 -8.17 4.66 -30.94
N LYS A 298 -8.42 3.74 -29.98
CA LYS A 298 -9.63 2.92 -29.98
C LYS A 298 -10.86 3.72 -29.60
N ASN A 299 -10.71 4.58 -28.60
CA ASN A 299 -11.80 5.37 -28.01
C ASN A 299 -11.39 6.85 -27.97
N PRO A 300 -11.56 7.59 -29.08
CA PRO A 300 -11.14 9.01 -29.15
C PRO A 300 -11.89 9.91 -28.18
N ASP A 301 -13.16 9.59 -27.88
CA ASP A 301 -13.99 10.34 -26.94
C ASP A 301 -14.60 9.39 -25.90
N PRO A 302 -13.93 9.19 -24.76
CA PRO A 302 -14.39 8.23 -23.74
C PRO A 302 -15.62 8.70 -22.97
N PHE A 303 -16.02 9.97 -23.12
CA PHE A 303 -17.17 10.56 -22.44
C PHE A 303 -18.34 10.87 -23.40
N ALA A 304 -18.23 10.45 -24.69
CA ALA A 304 -19.34 10.58 -25.64
C ALA A 304 -20.57 9.86 -25.14
N GLU A 305 -21.69 10.56 -25.01
CA GLU A 305 -22.98 9.97 -24.68
C GLU A 305 -23.37 8.94 -25.76
N GLN A 306 -23.59 7.70 -25.37
CA GLN A 306 -24.20 6.72 -26.27
C GLN A 306 -25.69 7.07 -26.45
N GLU A 307 -26.06 7.57 -27.62
CA GLU A 307 -27.45 7.96 -27.97
C GLU A 307 -28.46 6.82 -27.92
N ASP A 308 -28.12 5.57 -27.63
CA ASP A 308 -29.00 4.41 -27.70
C ASP A 308 -28.81 3.38 -26.56
N SER A 309 -29.18 3.73 -25.32
CA SER A 309 -29.71 2.70 -24.41
C SER A 309 -30.62 3.30 -23.34
N LYS A 310 -31.93 3.21 -23.60
CA LYS A 310 -32.99 3.40 -22.61
C LYS A 310 -33.02 2.19 -21.66
N ASP A 311 -32.02 2.02 -20.82
CA ASP A 311 -32.16 1.22 -19.63
C ASP A 311 -31.33 1.86 -18.52
N GLN A 312 -32.09 2.44 -17.59
CA GLN A 312 -31.55 3.08 -16.39
C GLN A 312 -30.92 2.03 -15.49
N SER A 313 -29.61 1.93 -15.51
CA SER A 313 -28.87 1.58 -14.31
C SER A 313 -27.70 2.56 -14.24
N THR A 314 -27.74 3.36 -13.20
CA THR A 314 -26.71 4.31 -12.80
C THR A 314 -25.41 3.58 -12.54
N SER A 315 -24.55 3.50 -13.54
CA SER A 315 -23.13 3.28 -13.35
C SER A 315 -22.42 4.36 -14.16
N ASP A 316 -21.71 5.19 -13.44
CA ASP A 316 -20.84 6.27 -13.95
C ASP A 316 -19.55 5.63 -14.51
N ASP A 317 -19.69 4.49 -15.20
CA ASP A 317 -18.59 3.72 -15.74
C ASP A 317 -18.09 4.40 -17.01
N SER A 318 -16.95 5.09 -16.88
CA SER A 318 -16.14 5.43 -18.05
C SER A 318 -15.78 4.12 -18.77
N GLN A 319 -16.00 4.05 -20.09
CA GLN A 319 -15.64 2.88 -20.90
C GLN A 319 -14.12 2.77 -21.12
N VAL A 320 -13.33 3.33 -20.21
CA VAL A 320 -11.88 3.35 -20.25
C VAL A 320 -11.34 2.08 -19.61
N SER A 321 -10.59 1.32 -20.39
CA SER A 321 -9.98 0.07 -19.94
C SER A 321 -8.56 0.25 -19.40
N GLU A 322 -7.85 1.28 -19.85
CA GLU A 322 -6.44 1.52 -19.52
C GLU A 322 -6.16 3.01 -19.37
N ALA A 323 -5.88 3.43 -18.17
CA ALA A 323 -5.43 4.78 -17.85
C ALA A 323 -4.27 4.77 -16.89
N TYR A 324 -3.47 5.81 -16.91
CA TYR A 324 -2.21 5.90 -16.19
C TYR A 324 -1.99 7.29 -15.62
N ALA A 325 -1.20 7.35 -14.55
CA ALA A 325 -0.77 8.61 -13.96
C ALA A 325 0.71 8.59 -13.59
N VAL A 326 1.32 9.78 -13.59
CA VAL A 326 2.61 10.05 -12.96
C VAL A 326 2.41 11.19 -11.98
N ILE A 327 3.07 11.11 -10.83
CA ILE A 327 3.03 12.13 -9.79
C ILE A 327 4.39 12.80 -9.70
N ASP A 328 4.40 14.10 -9.80
CA ASP A 328 5.61 14.91 -9.83
C ASP A 328 6.64 14.35 -10.85
N ASP A 329 7.89 14.33 -10.48
CA ASP A 329 8.97 13.79 -11.31
C ASP A 329 9.44 12.40 -10.80
N SER A 330 8.56 11.61 -10.17
CA SER A 330 8.95 10.32 -9.56
C SER A 330 9.40 9.29 -10.59
N GLY A 331 8.90 9.39 -11.81
CA GLY A 331 9.15 8.41 -12.86
C GLY A 331 8.35 7.11 -12.70
N ILE A 332 7.52 6.96 -11.67
CA ILE A 332 6.65 5.81 -11.48
C ILE A 332 5.36 6.02 -12.29
N ILE A 333 5.04 5.08 -13.17
CA ILE A 333 3.77 5.07 -13.89
C ILE A 333 2.77 4.21 -13.15
N TYR A 334 1.76 4.83 -12.57
CA TYR A 334 0.66 4.14 -11.89
C TYR A 334 -0.44 3.77 -12.88
N GLN A 335 -1.05 2.60 -12.66
CA GLN A 335 -2.23 2.19 -13.40
C GLN A 335 -3.49 2.65 -12.67
N LEU A 336 -4.35 3.37 -13.35
CA LEU A 336 -5.60 3.87 -12.82
C LEU A 336 -6.77 2.99 -13.23
N THR A 337 -7.76 2.88 -12.34
CA THR A 337 -9.08 2.35 -12.72
C THR A 337 -9.79 3.32 -13.65
N GLY A 338 -10.71 2.82 -14.49
CA GLY A 338 -11.54 3.68 -15.34
C GLY A 338 -12.38 4.68 -14.54
N ASP A 339 -12.80 4.32 -13.33
CA ASP A 339 -13.52 5.19 -12.41
C ASP A 339 -12.66 6.34 -11.88
N ASP A 340 -11.43 6.05 -11.46
CA ASP A 340 -10.50 7.09 -10.97
C ASP A 340 -10.07 8.03 -12.11
N TYR A 341 -9.77 7.48 -13.29
CA TYR A 341 -9.56 8.30 -14.46
C TYR A 341 -10.75 9.23 -14.74
N GLY A 342 -11.98 8.67 -14.76
CA GLY A 342 -13.21 9.44 -14.97
C GLY A 342 -13.43 10.55 -13.94
N LYS A 343 -13.11 10.28 -12.66
CA LYS A 343 -13.18 11.28 -11.59
C LYS A 343 -12.17 12.42 -11.78
N LEU A 344 -10.93 12.10 -12.18
CA LEU A 344 -9.88 13.11 -12.40
C LEU A 344 -10.14 13.94 -13.66
N MET A 345 -10.75 13.36 -14.69
CA MET A 345 -11.11 14.07 -15.92
C MET A 345 -12.33 15.00 -15.74
N LYS A 346 -13.13 14.85 -14.67
CA LYS A 346 -14.25 15.76 -14.32
C LYS A 346 -13.74 17.02 -13.61
N CYS A 347 -12.85 17.76 -14.28
CA CYS A 347 -12.23 18.98 -13.78
C CYS A 347 -12.51 20.22 -14.65
N SER A 348 -13.41 20.13 -15.62
CA SER A 348 -13.77 21.28 -16.44
C SER A 348 -14.53 22.34 -15.63
N TYR A 349 -14.57 23.58 -16.13
CA TYR A 349 -15.39 24.63 -15.52
C TYR A 349 -16.84 24.19 -15.35
N ASN A 350 -17.39 23.45 -16.32
CA ASN A 350 -18.78 22.96 -16.27
C ASN A 350 -18.98 21.89 -15.17
N ASP A 351 -17.97 21.10 -14.85
CA ASP A 351 -18.04 20.10 -13.78
C ASP A 351 -17.98 20.76 -12.38
N LEU A 352 -17.20 21.82 -12.26
CA LEU A 352 -16.92 22.46 -10.98
C LEU A 352 -17.77 23.69 -10.68
N ARG A 353 -18.50 24.24 -11.65
CA ARG A 353 -19.40 25.39 -11.42
C ARG A 353 -20.70 24.96 -10.75
N HIS A 354 -21.40 25.92 -10.19
CA HIS A 354 -22.76 25.72 -9.73
C HIS A 354 -23.66 25.19 -10.85
N GLN A 355 -24.40 24.12 -10.58
CA GLN A 355 -25.40 23.57 -11.47
C GLN A 355 -26.76 24.22 -11.25
N GLU A 356 -26.97 24.87 -10.11
CA GLU A 356 -28.19 25.59 -9.79
C GLU A 356 -28.19 26.97 -10.45
N LEU A 357 -29.32 27.35 -10.99
CA LEU A 357 -29.51 28.70 -11.60
C LEU A 357 -29.70 29.79 -10.55
N LEU A 358 -30.22 29.44 -9.38
CA LEU A 358 -30.53 30.33 -8.28
C LEU A 358 -30.22 29.66 -6.95
N SER A 359 -29.43 30.34 -6.12
CA SER A 359 -29.23 29.95 -4.71
C SER A 359 -30.21 30.73 -3.86
N VAL A 360 -31.39 30.17 -3.61
CA VAL A 360 -32.43 30.79 -2.80
C VAL A 360 -32.85 29.89 -1.65
N ASP A 361 -33.05 30.51 -0.49
CA ASP A 361 -33.73 29.82 0.61
C ASP A 361 -35.23 29.76 0.35
N TYR A 362 -35.72 28.58 -0.07
CA TYR A 362 -37.13 28.38 -0.40
C TYR A 362 -38.08 28.73 0.74
N SER A 363 -37.63 28.73 2.01
CA SER A 363 -38.44 29.12 3.16
C SER A 363 -38.69 30.62 3.20
N GLN A 364 -37.89 31.43 2.48
CA GLN A 364 -38.01 32.89 2.42
C GLN A 364 -38.71 33.38 1.14
N ILE A 365 -39.06 32.47 0.22
CA ILE A 365 -39.76 32.82 -1.02
C ILE A 365 -41.23 33.09 -0.65
N SER A 366 -41.69 34.29 -0.94
CA SER A 366 -43.08 34.67 -0.78
C SER A 366 -43.92 34.51 -2.05
N GLN A 367 -43.30 34.53 -3.21
CA GLN A 367 -43.97 34.42 -4.50
C GLN A 367 -42.98 34.01 -5.57
N ILE A 368 -43.43 33.17 -6.52
CA ILE A 368 -42.71 32.82 -7.75
C ILE A 368 -43.64 33.14 -8.92
N ASP A 369 -43.23 34.04 -9.78
CA ASP A 369 -43.93 34.33 -11.05
C ASP A 369 -43.14 33.66 -12.19
N VAL A 370 -43.83 32.81 -12.96
CA VAL A 370 -43.24 32.10 -14.11
C VAL A 370 -43.98 32.49 -15.34
N GLU A 371 -43.26 32.95 -16.38
CA GLU A 371 -43.80 33.15 -17.71
C GLU A 371 -43.26 32.08 -18.67
N LEU A 372 -44.15 31.27 -19.21
CA LEU A 372 -43.80 30.19 -20.12
C LEU A 372 -44.72 30.28 -21.37
N GLU A 373 -44.13 30.36 -22.55
CA GLU A 373 -44.83 30.46 -23.83
C GLU A 373 -45.94 31.54 -23.88
N GLY A 374 -45.71 32.68 -23.20
CA GLY A 374 -46.63 33.82 -23.14
C GLY A 374 -47.81 33.60 -22.14
N GLN A 375 -47.75 32.58 -21.31
CA GLN A 375 -48.66 32.36 -20.18
C GLN A 375 -47.91 32.63 -18.88
N SER A 376 -48.51 33.41 -17.97
CA SER A 376 -47.98 33.71 -16.66
C SER A 376 -48.62 32.82 -15.57
N TYR A 377 -47.79 32.26 -14.68
CA TYR A 377 -48.16 31.46 -13.55
C TYR A 377 -47.60 32.11 -12.27
N THR A 378 -48.40 32.16 -11.20
CA THR A 378 -47.96 32.75 -9.91
C THR A 378 -48.23 31.75 -8.80
#